data_6ac174746e663ab0f52ed20c8b28fee0
#
_entry.id   6ac174746e663ab0f52ed20c8b28fee0
#
_cell.length_a   1.000
_cell.length_b   1.000
_cell.length_c   1.000
_cell.angle_alpha   90.00
_cell.angle_beta   90.00
_cell.angle_gamma   90.00
#
_symmetry.space_group_name_H-M   'P 1'
#
loop_
_entity.id
_entity.type
_entity.pdbx_description
1 polymer ?
#
loop_
_entity_poly.entity_id
_entity_poly.type
_entity_poly.pdbx_seq_one_letter_code
_entity_poly.pdbx_strand_id
1 'polypeptide(L)'
;MGIEIYQGKPIFYSVGNFVFENETVGFFPADAYERFDLDLKATPSDFLDARTSGGKKGHPSDPAYWENMFAVCMFEAKKLKEIKVYPIDQGFGRPRPQRGRPMLADGEVANRVIERVTSLSKRYGTKISIRDGVGVIEL
;
A
#
# COMPACT_ATOMS: atom_id res chain seq x y z
N MET A 1 4.27 2.23 7.70
CA MET A 1 5.36 2.16 6.69
C MET A 1 6.62 2.95 7.08
N GLY A 2 6.86 3.23 8.38
CA GLY A 2 8.14 3.79 8.82
C GLY A 2 9.28 2.78 8.75
N ILE A 3 10.50 3.25 8.54
CA ILE A 3 11.73 2.44 8.48
C ILE A 3 12.67 2.92 9.58
N GLU A 4 13.17 1.99 10.36
CA GLU A 4 14.21 2.24 11.38
C GLU A 4 15.45 1.42 11.07
N ILE A 5 16.61 2.00 11.34
CA ILE A 5 17.88 1.24 11.33
C ILE A 5 18.31 1.06 12.78
N TYR A 6 18.02 -0.10 13.32
CA TYR A 6 18.37 -0.45 14.70
C TYR A 6 19.56 -1.39 14.74
N GLN A 7 20.66 -0.96 15.37
CA GLN A 7 21.90 -1.73 15.47
C GLN A 7 22.38 -2.27 14.11
N GLY A 8 22.30 -1.44 13.06
CA GLY A 8 22.71 -1.79 11.71
C GLY A 8 21.78 -2.76 10.96
N LYS A 9 20.56 -2.97 11.47
CA LYS A 9 19.53 -3.84 10.86
C LYS A 9 18.28 -3.05 10.54
N PRO A 10 17.60 -3.32 9.41
CA PRO A 10 16.39 -2.62 9.05
C PRO A 10 15.18 -3.20 9.79
N ILE A 11 14.32 -2.33 10.31
CA ILE A 11 12.99 -2.66 10.83
C ILE A 11 11.97 -1.91 9.98
N PHE A 12 11.05 -2.64 9.39
CA PHE A 12 9.93 -2.08 8.64
C PHE A 12 8.66 -2.16 9.49
N TYR A 13 8.14 -1.00 9.92
CA TYR A 13 6.91 -0.91 10.71
C TYR A 13 5.63 -1.03 9.88
N SER A 14 5.53 -2.02 9.07
CA SER A 14 4.57 -2.32 8.03
C SER A 14 5.08 -1.96 6.65
N VAL A 15 4.93 -2.88 5.73
CA VAL A 15 5.22 -2.70 4.31
C VAL A 15 3.96 -2.43 3.48
N GLY A 16 2.77 -2.39 4.14
CA GLY A 16 1.48 -2.22 3.47
C GLY A 16 1.03 -3.50 2.76
N ASN A 17 0.07 -3.36 1.84
CA ASN A 17 -0.45 -4.46 1.04
C ASN A 17 0.25 -4.46 -0.32
N PHE A 18 1.08 -5.45 -0.63
CA PHE A 18 1.72 -5.54 -1.94
C PHE A 18 0.69 -5.82 -3.05
N VAL A 19 -0.28 -6.71 -2.78
CA VAL A 19 -1.45 -6.97 -3.62
C VAL A 19 -2.69 -6.60 -2.83
N PHE A 20 -3.61 -5.84 -3.44
CA PHE A 20 -4.81 -5.35 -2.76
C PHE A 20 -6.08 -5.67 -3.57
N GLU A 21 -6.36 -6.94 -3.77
CA GLU A 21 -7.48 -7.44 -4.59
C GLU A 21 -8.76 -7.69 -3.77
N ASN A 22 -9.06 -6.83 -2.79
CA ASN A 22 -10.26 -6.95 -1.95
C ASN A 22 -11.58 -6.79 -2.71
N GLU A 23 -11.54 -6.30 -3.93
CA GLU A 23 -12.72 -6.05 -4.75
C GLU A 23 -12.95 -7.09 -5.86
N THR A 24 -12.05 -8.09 -5.94
CA THR A 24 -12.15 -9.19 -6.91
C THR A 24 -12.59 -10.50 -6.25
N VAL A 25 -13.02 -10.46 -5.00
CA VAL A 25 -13.55 -11.62 -4.26
C VAL A 25 -14.84 -12.09 -4.90
N GLY A 26 -14.87 -13.35 -5.31
CA GLY A 26 -15.99 -13.93 -6.05
C GLY A 26 -17.23 -14.29 -5.21
N PHE A 27 -17.10 -14.34 -3.88
CA PHE A 27 -18.21 -14.61 -2.95
C PHE A 27 -17.91 -14.09 -1.55
N PHE A 28 -18.96 -13.79 -0.81
CA PHE A 28 -18.91 -13.44 0.61
C PHE A 28 -19.85 -14.36 1.40
N PRO A 29 -19.63 -14.57 2.70
CA PRO A 29 -20.52 -15.38 3.51
C PRO A 29 -21.90 -14.70 3.67
N ALA A 30 -22.95 -15.51 3.90
CA ALA A 30 -24.33 -15.03 3.96
C ALA A 30 -24.53 -13.92 5.01
N ASP A 31 -23.94 -14.06 6.19
CA ASP A 31 -24.01 -13.06 7.26
C ASP A 31 -23.42 -11.68 6.85
N ALA A 32 -22.52 -11.66 5.89
CA ALA A 32 -21.99 -10.41 5.35
C ALA A 32 -23.05 -9.66 4.53
N TYR A 33 -23.87 -10.38 3.74
CA TYR A 33 -24.98 -9.78 3.00
C TYR A 33 -26.09 -9.31 3.95
N GLU A 34 -26.47 -10.12 4.93
CA GLU A 34 -27.49 -9.79 5.93
C GLU A 34 -27.17 -8.49 6.69
N ARG A 35 -25.90 -8.25 7.03
CA ARG A 35 -25.45 -7.01 7.70
C ARG A 35 -25.74 -5.73 6.92
N PHE A 36 -25.98 -5.82 5.63
CA PHE A 36 -26.26 -4.70 4.74
C PHE A 36 -27.66 -4.76 4.14
N ASP A 37 -28.56 -5.57 4.72
CA ASP A 37 -29.94 -5.76 4.27
C ASP A 37 -30.04 -6.21 2.79
N LEU A 38 -29.07 -7.01 2.35
CA LEU A 38 -29.01 -7.54 1.00
C LEU A 38 -29.65 -8.93 0.94
N ASP A 39 -30.44 -9.17 -0.11
CA ASP A 39 -31.09 -10.44 -0.34
C ASP A 39 -30.18 -11.50 -1.00
N LEU A 40 -30.73 -12.74 -1.16
CA LEU A 40 -29.99 -13.85 -1.77
C LEU A 40 -29.67 -13.67 -3.27
N LYS A 41 -30.19 -12.64 -3.92
CA LYS A 41 -29.91 -12.32 -5.33
C LYS A 41 -28.81 -11.30 -5.48
N ALA A 42 -28.39 -10.67 -4.37
CA ALA A 42 -27.34 -9.69 -4.38
C ALA A 42 -26.00 -10.31 -4.82
N THR A 43 -25.31 -9.59 -5.66
CA THR A 43 -23.98 -9.96 -6.16
C THR A 43 -22.87 -9.50 -5.20
N PRO A 44 -21.63 -10.05 -5.31
CA PRO A 44 -20.48 -9.49 -4.60
C PRO A 44 -20.28 -7.99 -4.85
N SER A 45 -20.62 -7.50 -6.04
CA SER A 45 -20.55 -6.06 -6.35
C SER A 45 -21.54 -5.26 -5.52
N ASP A 46 -22.78 -5.73 -5.36
CA ASP A 46 -23.80 -5.06 -4.54
C ASP A 46 -23.35 -4.99 -3.08
N PHE A 47 -22.77 -6.08 -2.57
CA PHE A 47 -22.19 -6.10 -1.22
C PHE A 47 -21.07 -5.05 -1.07
N LEU A 48 -20.14 -4.98 -2.03
CA LEU A 48 -19.04 -4.00 -1.98
C LEU A 48 -19.57 -2.56 -2.06
N ASP A 49 -20.60 -2.31 -2.86
CA ASP A 49 -21.24 -1.00 -2.94
C ASP A 49 -21.94 -0.63 -1.63
N ALA A 50 -22.70 -1.54 -1.04
CA ALA A 50 -23.34 -1.32 0.26
C ALA A 50 -22.31 -1.05 1.36
N ARG A 51 -21.28 -1.90 1.47
CA ARG A 51 -20.20 -1.77 2.46
C ARG A 51 -19.45 -0.46 2.35
N THR A 52 -19.21 0.04 1.16
CA THR A 52 -18.41 1.24 0.91
C THR A 52 -19.24 2.48 0.61
N SER A 53 -20.57 2.39 0.71
CA SER A 53 -21.50 3.47 0.32
C SER A 53 -21.23 3.98 -1.10
N GLY A 54 -21.12 3.06 -2.05
CA GLY A 54 -20.81 3.37 -3.44
C GLY A 54 -19.38 3.93 -3.63
N GLY A 55 -18.43 3.44 -2.85
CA GLY A 55 -17.03 3.87 -2.91
C GLY A 55 -16.69 5.15 -2.13
N LYS A 56 -17.64 5.69 -1.35
CA LYS A 56 -17.46 6.94 -0.59
C LYS A 56 -16.85 6.72 0.80
N LYS A 57 -16.72 5.48 1.25
CA LYS A 57 -16.19 5.11 2.57
C LYS A 57 -15.16 3.99 2.46
N GLY A 58 -14.24 3.97 3.43
CA GLY A 58 -13.22 2.94 3.55
C GLY A 58 -12.16 3.03 2.45
N HIS A 59 -11.59 1.88 2.09
CA HIS A 59 -10.47 1.83 1.16
C HIS A 59 -10.70 2.46 -0.23
N PRO A 60 -11.91 2.47 -0.84
CA PRO A 60 -12.07 3.12 -2.14
C PRO A 60 -12.00 4.65 -2.09
N SER A 61 -12.15 5.26 -0.92
CA SER A 61 -12.21 6.72 -0.76
C SER A 61 -10.89 7.38 -0.34
N ASP A 62 -9.86 6.58 -0.04
CA ASP A 62 -8.59 7.10 0.45
C ASP A 62 -7.41 6.49 -0.35
N PRO A 63 -6.65 7.31 -1.09
CA PRO A 63 -5.50 6.85 -1.88
C PRO A 63 -4.44 6.14 -1.04
N ALA A 64 -4.34 6.42 0.26
CA ALA A 64 -3.34 5.80 1.13
C ALA A 64 -3.45 4.27 1.21
N TYR A 65 -4.62 3.70 0.95
CA TYR A 65 -4.81 2.25 0.87
C TYR A 65 -4.22 1.63 -0.41
N TRP A 66 -4.06 2.43 -1.46
CA TRP A 66 -3.65 2.02 -2.80
C TRP A 66 -2.21 2.41 -3.15
N GLU A 67 -1.57 3.17 -2.28
CA GLU A 67 -0.22 3.66 -2.41
C GLU A 67 0.68 2.97 -1.40
N ASN A 68 1.52 2.06 -1.87
CA ASN A 68 2.37 1.22 -1.04
C ASN A 68 3.83 1.26 -1.49
N MET A 69 4.66 0.42 -0.91
CA MET A 69 6.05 0.30 -1.29
C MET A 69 6.55 -1.14 -1.14
N PHE A 70 7.63 -1.47 -1.85
CA PHE A 70 8.51 -2.56 -1.47
C PHE A 70 9.94 -2.04 -1.27
N ALA A 71 10.74 -2.77 -0.52
CA ALA A 71 12.11 -2.40 -0.25
C ALA A 71 13.08 -3.50 -0.68
N VAL A 72 14.22 -3.08 -1.25
CA VAL A 72 15.34 -3.94 -1.57
C VAL A 72 16.49 -3.56 -0.65
N CYS A 73 16.95 -4.51 0.16
CA CYS A 73 18.07 -4.32 1.08
C CYS A 73 19.34 -4.93 0.50
N MET A 74 20.38 -4.13 0.37
CA MET A 74 21.70 -4.60 -0.07
C MET A 74 22.61 -4.85 1.12
N PHE A 75 23.16 -6.05 1.18
CA PHE A 75 24.10 -6.45 2.22
C PHE A 75 25.46 -6.77 1.61
N GLU A 76 26.52 -6.32 2.27
CA GLU A 76 27.91 -6.68 1.96
C GLU A 76 28.58 -7.18 3.24
N ALA A 77 29.23 -8.35 3.17
CA ALA A 77 29.87 -9.00 4.32
C ALA A 77 28.96 -9.04 5.57
N LYS A 78 27.68 -9.37 5.41
CA LYS A 78 26.63 -9.42 6.46
C LYS A 78 26.26 -8.06 7.07
N LYS A 79 26.73 -6.96 6.50
CA LYS A 79 26.39 -5.60 6.92
C LYS A 79 25.43 -4.99 5.91
N LEU A 80 24.36 -4.38 6.39
CA LEU A 80 23.45 -3.59 5.56
C LEU A 80 24.21 -2.36 5.04
N LYS A 81 24.11 -2.09 3.74
CA LYS A 81 24.77 -0.99 3.04
C LYS A 81 23.79 0.02 2.48
N GLU A 82 22.72 -0.48 1.90
CA GLU A 82 21.74 0.37 1.22
C GLU A 82 20.35 -0.27 1.32
N ILE A 83 19.33 0.59 1.40
CA ILE A 83 17.95 0.19 1.18
C ILE A 83 17.38 1.06 0.07
N LYS A 84 16.81 0.43 -0.95
CA LYS A 84 16.02 1.09 -1.99
C LYS A 84 14.54 0.87 -1.73
N VAL A 85 13.78 1.95 -1.65
CA VAL A 85 12.33 1.97 -1.43
C VAL A 85 11.65 2.29 -2.75
N TYR A 86 11.00 1.32 -3.34
CA TYR A 86 10.28 1.43 -4.59
C TYR A 86 8.80 1.73 -4.32
N PRO A 87 8.28 2.87 -4.77
CA PRO A 87 6.87 3.21 -4.61
C PRO A 87 5.99 2.36 -5.52
N ILE A 88 4.80 2.00 -5.00
CA ILE A 88 3.80 1.16 -5.68
C ILE A 88 2.51 1.94 -5.83
N ASP A 89 1.95 1.95 -7.04
CA ASP A 89 0.57 2.33 -7.35
C ASP A 89 -0.27 1.08 -7.57
N GLN A 90 -1.38 0.98 -6.84
CA GLN A 90 -2.38 -0.07 -6.99
C GLN A 90 -3.66 0.42 -7.69
N GLY A 91 -3.61 1.59 -8.33
CA GLY A 91 -4.65 2.10 -9.21
C GLY A 91 -5.82 2.75 -8.50
N PHE A 92 -5.58 3.60 -7.50
CA PHE A 92 -6.63 4.42 -6.90
C PHE A 92 -7.46 5.17 -7.96
N GLY A 93 -8.79 5.12 -7.84
CA GLY A 93 -9.71 5.77 -8.78
C GLY A 93 -9.95 5.02 -10.08
N ARG A 94 -9.21 3.95 -10.39
CA ARG A 94 -9.49 3.09 -11.56
C ARG A 94 -10.74 2.23 -11.32
N PRO A 95 -11.37 1.72 -12.39
CA PRO A 95 -12.43 0.71 -12.28
C PRO A 95 -11.96 -0.51 -11.48
N ARG A 96 -12.87 -1.16 -10.72
CA ARG A 96 -12.56 -2.32 -9.88
C ARG A 96 -11.68 -3.39 -10.54
N PRO A 97 -11.94 -3.84 -11.79
CA PRO A 97 -11.10 -4.87 -12.43
C PRO A 97 -9.67 -4.42 -12.76
N GLN A 98 -9.38 -3.12 -12.65
CA GLN A 98 -8.08 -2.54 -13.04
C GLN A 98 -7.24 -2.08 -11.85
N ARG A 99 -7.72 -2.28 -10.62
CA ARG A 99 -7.03 -1.86 -9.41
C ARG A 99 -6.69 -3.02 -8.49
N GLY A 100 -5.80 -2.79 -7.53
CA GLY A 100 -5.32 -3.79 -6.57
C GLY A 100 -4.06 -4.54 -7.02
N ARG A 101 -3.72 -4.52 -8.30
CA ARG A 101 -2.47 -5.08 -8.83
C ARG A 101 -1.33 -4.08 -8.63
N PRO A 102 -0.19 -4.51 -8.05
CA PRO A 102 0.96 -3.63 -7.85
C PRO A 102 1.61 -3.25 -9.19
N MET A 103 1.86 -1.97 -9.37
CA MET A 103 2.66 -1.41 -10.44
C MET A 103 3.68 -0.45 -9.84
N LEU A 104 4.86 -0.32 -10.45
CA LEU A 104 5.78 0.73 -10.04
C LEU A 104 5.09 2.09 -10.24
N ALA A 105 5.10 2.90 -9.20
CA ALA A 105 4.57 4.25 -9.27
C ALA A 105 5.57 5.19 -9.91
N ASP A 106 5.06 6.19 -10.60
CA ASP A 106 5.84 7.30 -11.16
C ASP A 106 5.23 8.66 -10.76
N GLY A 107 5.89 9.74 -11.15
CA GLY A 107 5.40 11.10 -11.01
C GLY A 107 4.93 11.44 -9.59
N GLU A 108 3.73 11.99 -9.49
CA GLU A 108 3.15 12.46 -8.22
C GLU A 108 2.88 11.32 -7.23
N VAL A 109 2.46 10.14 -7.70
CA VAL A 109 2.19 8.99 -6.82
C VAL A 109 3.47 8.52 -6.16
N ALA A 110 4.55 8.40 -6.94
CA ALA A 110 5.86 8.02 -6.41
C ALA A 110 6.34 9.01 -5.33
N ASN A 111 6.23 10.31 -5.60
CA ASN A 111 6.60 11.34 -4.65
C ASN A 111 5.80 11.26 -3.34
N ARG A 112 4.47 11.15 -3.41
CA ARG A 112 3.61 11.02 -2.23
C ARG A 112 3.97 9.80 -1.38
N VAL A 113 4.24 8.65 -2.01
CA VAL A 113 4.64 7.44 -1.28
C VAL A 113 5.96 7.65 -0.55
N ILE A 114 6.99 8.16 -1.26
CA ILE A 114 8.32 8.34 -0.66
C ILE A 114 8.28 9.41 0.43
N GLU A 115 7.57 10.52 0.24
CA GLU A 115 7.38 11.55 1.26
C GLU A 115 6.69 11.01 2.51
N ARG A 116 5.66 10.17 2.35
CA ARG A 116 4.96 9.50 3.46
C ARG A 116 5.91 8.59 4.22
N VAL A 117 6.67 7.73 3.53
CA VAL A 117 7.65 6.85 4.17
C VAL A 117 8.74 7.66 4.87
N THR A 118 9.24 8.72 4.24
CA THR A 118 10.24 9.64 4.82
C THR A 118 9.72 10.28 6.10
N SER A 119 8.51 10.83 6.06
CA SER A 119 7.86 11.46 7.22
C SER A 119 7.71 10.50 8.39
N LEU A 120 7.25 9.27 8.11
CA LEU A 120 7.07 8.23 9.13
C LEU A 120 8.40 7.70 9.69
N SER A 121 9.49 7.80 8.92
CA SER A 121 10.82 7.32 9.31
C SER A 121 11.62 8.34 10.12
N LYS A 122 11.26 9.63 10.04
CA LYS A 122 11.95 10.73 10.76
C LYS A 122 12.04 10.49 12.26
N ARG A 123 10.99 9.95 12.91
CA ARG A 123 10.97 9.67 14.34
C ARG A 123 12.04 8.66 14.79
N TYR A 124 12.53 7.87 13.86
CA TYR A 124 13.58 6.86 14.08
C TYR A 124 14.97 7.33 13.64
N GLY A 125 15.09 8.61 13.20
CA GLY A 125 16.34 9.17 12.72
C GLY A 125 16.76 8.70 11.32
N THR A 126 15.94 7.92 10.63
CA THR A 126 16.25 7.42 9.29
C THR A 126 16.06 8.51 8.25
N LYS A 127 17.11 8.76 7.47
CA LYS A 127 17.10 9.72 6.36
C LYS A 127 16.90 8.99 5.04
N ILE A 128 15.97 9.46 4.22
CA ILE A 128 15.69 8.93 2.88
C ILE A 128 15.95 10.04 1.88
N SER A 129 16.84 9.80 0.93
CA SER A 129 17.03 10.65 -0.26
C SER A 129 16.22 10.10 -1.43
N ILE A 130 15.91 10.95 -2.41
CA ILE A 130 15.21 10.52 -3.64
C ILE A 130 16.21 10.52 -4.78
N ARG A 131 16.30 9.39 -5.51
CA ARG A 131 17.11 9.25 -6.72
C ARG A 131 16.27 8.51 -7.77
N ASP A 132 16.05 9.14 -8.91
CA ASP A 132 15.31 8.56 -10.05
C ASP A 132 13.95 7.95 -9.66
N GLY A 133 13.18 8.67 -8.80
CA GLY A 133 11.88 8.23 -8.34
C GLY A 133 11.91 7.11 -7.28
N VAL A 134 13.07 6.75 -6.76
CA VAL A 134 13.29 5.72 -5.73
C VAL A 134 13.79 6.38 -4.45
N GLY A 135 13.26 5.97 -3.31
CA GLY A 135 13.80 6.37 -2.00
C GLY A 135 15.07 5.57 -1.69
N VAL A 136 16.14 6.24 -1.24
CA VAL A 136 17.43 5.59 -0.94
C VAL A 136 17.86 5.91 0.48
N ILE A 137 18.24 4.89 1.24
CA ILE A 137 18.85 4.96 2.57
C ILE A 137 20.26 4.38 2.43
N GLU A 138 21.28 5.21 2.61
CA GLU A 138 22.69 4.80 2.65
C GLU A 138 23.17 4.67 4.10
N LEU A 139 24.05 3.68 4.38
CA LEU A 139 24.52 3.32 5.73
C LEU A 139 26.03 3.17 5.80
#